data_ffac12c08a96679e317de19f262081bc
#
_entry.id   ffac12c08a96679e317de19f262081bc
#
_cell.length_a   1.000
_cell.length_b   1.000
_cell.length_c   1.000
_cell.angle_alpha   90.00
_cell.angle_beta   90.00
_cell.angle_gamma   90.00
#
_symmetry.space_group_name_H-M   'P 1'
#
loop_
_entity.id
_entity.type
_entity.pdbx_description
1 polymer ?
#
loop_
_entity_poly.entity_id
_entity_poly.type
_entity_poly.pdbx_seq_one_letter_code
_entity_poly.pdbx_strand_id
1 'polypeptide(L)'
;MIKTAALLLATFAAASVTQPARAQAAPVAALTKSPAACPALLKHSFKRLQDEAPQDLCQYAGKVVLVVNTASYCGYTKQYEGLEKIYSKYAGRGFVVLGFPSNDFNQESSNAKEIADLCFNTYGVKFPMFATTSVKGPQANPLHTSLIKLTGQEPKWNFNKYLIGRDGKVIEYFPSKVAPEDKQLTSKIEAAL
;
A
#
# COMPACT_ATOMS: atom_id res chain seq x y z
N MET A 1 -79.19 57.56 -28.24
CA MET A 1 -78.57 57.58 -26.90
C MET A 1 -77.19 57.01 -27.01
N ILE A 2 -76.17 57.80 -27.18
CA ILE A 2 -74.79 57.42 -27.44
C ILE A 2 -74.00 57.64 -26.14
N LYS A 3 -73.43 56.61 -25.56
CA LYS A 3 -72.56 56.69 -24.41
C LYS A 3 -71.11 56.51 -24.87
N THR A 4 -70.37 57.60 -24.71
CA THR A 4 -68.96 57.74 -24.97
C THR A 4 -68.16 57.00 -23.85
N ALA A 5 -67.26 56.08 -24.20
CA ALA A 5 -66.34 55.48 -23.25
C ALA A 5 -64.96 56.14 -23.42
N ALA A 6 -64.44 56.67 -22.32
CA ALA A 6 -63.13 57.30 -22.22
C ALA A 6 -62.02 56.18 -22.05
N LEU A 7 -61.02 56.28 -22.91
CA LEU A 7 -59.86 55.39 -22.85
C LEU A 7 -58.75 56.02 -22.01
N LEU A 8 -58.46 55.41 -20.86
CA LEU A 8 -57.33 55.77 -20.00
C LEU A 8 -56.04 55.04 -20.47
N LEU A 9 -55.05 55.77 -20.95
CA LEU A 9 -53.76 55.31 -21.20
C LEU A 9 -52.95 55.24 -19.89
N ALA A 10 -52.59 54.05 -19.47
CA ALA A 10 -51.66 53.83 -18.37
C ALA A 10 -50.23 53.69 -18.93
N THR A 11 -49.35 54.63 -18.63
CA THR A 11 -47.93 54.58 -18.93
C THR A 11 -47.18 53.71 -17.94
N PHE A 12 -46.66 52.57 -18.38
CA PHE A 12 -45.77 51.70 -17.56
C PHE A 12 -44.35 52.24 -17.63
N ALA A 13 -43.83 52.73 -16.52
CA ALA A 13 -42.43 53.06 -16.36
C ALA A 13 -41.63 51.74 -16.14
N ALA A 14 -40.75 51.37 -17.07
CA ALA A 14 -39.85 50.24 -16.92
C ALA A 14 -38.69 50.62 -15.97
N ALA A 15 -38.70 50.06 -14.77
CA ALA A 15 -37.57 50.17 -13.85
C ALA A 15 -36.50 49.12 -14.24
N SER A 16 -35.36 49.59 -14.74
CA SER A 16 -34.18 48.75 -15.05
C SER A 16 -33.51 48.30 -13.75
N VAL A 17 -33.69 47.03 -13.37
CA VAL A 17 -33.00 46.42 -12.24
C VAL A 17 -31.59 45.98 -12.73
N THR A 18 -30.58 46.75 -12.35
CA THR A 18 -29.16 46.34 -12.56
C THR A 18 -28.81 45.22 -11.58
N GLN A 19 -28.67 43.97 -12.05
CA GLN A 19 -28.13 42.84 -11.30
C GLN A 19 -26.63 43.03 -11.05
N PRO A 20 -26.13 42.87 -9.82
CA PRO A 20 -24.71 42.87 -9.56
C PRO A 20 -24.07 41.62 -10.19
N ALA A 21 -22.99 41.82 -10.91
CA ALA A 21 -22.17 40.74 -11.51
C ALA A 21 -21.67 39.79 -10.41
N ARG A 22 -22.19 38.57 -10.43
CA ARG A 22 -21.75 37.50 -9.53
C ARG A 22 -20.34 37.04 -10.01
N ALA A 23 -19.32 37.38 -9.24
CA ALA A 23 -17.97 36.92 -9.48
C ALA A 23 -17.99 35.37 -9.46
N GLN A 24 -17.79 34.74 -10.61
CA GLN A 24 -17.60 33.32 -10.73
C GLN A 24 -16.21 32.98 -10.16
N ALA A 25 -16.19 32.31 -8.98
CA ALA A 25 -14.97 31.75 -8.46
C ALA A 25 -14.46 30.70 -9.47
N ALA A 26 -13.24 30.90 -9.95
CA ALA A 26 -12.57 29.94 -10.82
C ALA A 26 -12.50 28.56 -10.12
N PRO A 27 -12.76 27.45 -10.84
CA PRO A 27 -12.64 26.12 -10.24
C PRO A 27 -11.20 25.91 -9.81
N VAL A 28 -10.98 25.66 -8.51
CA VAL A 28 -9.69 25.23 -7.99
C VAL A 28 -9.42 23.88 -8.62
N ALA A 29 -8.52 23.85 -9.60
CA ALA A 29 -8.05 22.59 -10.19
C ALA A 29 -7.43 21.76 -9.08
N ALA A 30 -8.15 20.72 -8.64
CA ALA A 30 -7.59 19.72 -7.77
C ALA A 30 -6.36 19.12 -8.48
N LEU A 31 -5.18 19.34 -7.92
CA LEU A 31 -3.93 18.71 -8.36
C LEU A 31 -4.10 17.20 -8.14
N THR A 32 -4.67 16.51 -9.12
CA THR A 32 -4.68 15.05 -9.16
C THR A 32 -3.23 14.62 -9.35
N LYS A 33 -2.60 14.20 -8.25
CA LYS A 33 -1.26 13.61 -8.25
C LYS A 33 -1.30 12.44 -9.23
N SER A 34 -0.61 12.55 -10.36
CA SER A 34 -0.49 11.46 -11.34
C SER A 34 -0.06 10.18 -10.59
N PRO A 35 -0.62 9.01 -10.93
CA PRO A 35 -0.20 7.75 -10.35
C PRO A 35 1.33 7.64 -10.45
N ALA A 36 1.99 7.33 -9.35
CA ALA A 36 3.44 7.15 -9.35
C ALA A 36 3.80 6.06 -10.36
N ALA A 37 4.76 6.32 -11.25
CA ALA A 37 5.24 5.29 -12.17
C ALA A 37 5.72 4.08 -11.36
N CYS A 38 5.37 2.86 -11.81
CA CYS A 38 5.77 1.65 -11.11
C CYS A 38 7.30 1.50 -11.10
N PRO A 39 7.95 1.49 -9.91
CA PRO A 39 9.38 1.25 -9.82
C PRO A 39 9.76 -0.14 -10.36
N ALA A 40 10.95 -0.26 -10.95
CA ALA A 40 11.41 -1.53 -11.52
C ALA A 40 11.37 -2.69 -10.51
N LEU A 41 11.69 -2.41 -9.24
CA LEU A 41 11.66 -3.40 -8.15
C LEU A 41 10.25 -3.92 -7.83
N LEU A 42 9.19 -3.18 -8.16
CA LEU A 42 7.80 -3.60 -7.94
C LEU A 42 7.10 -4.12 -9.22
N LYS A 43 7.78 -4.19 -10.36
CA LYS A 43 7.22 -4.72 -11.62
C LYS A 43 7.15 -6.25 -11.61
N HIS A 44 6.46 -6.80 -10.62
CA HIS A 44 6.26 -8.23 -10.44
C HIS A 44 4.82 -8.51 -10.02
N SER A 45 4.32 -9.70 -10.37
CA SER A 45 3.04 -10.21 -9.92
C SER A 45 3.25 -11.54 -9.18
N PHE A 46 2.55 -11.69 -8.05
CA PHE A 46 2.58 -12.92 -7.25
C PHE A 46 1.16 -13.38 -6.94
N LYS A 47 0.98 -14.67 -6.76
CA LYS A 47 -0.29 -15.23 -6.29
C LYS A 47 -0.51 -14.88 -4.82
N ARG A 48 -1.72 -14.49 -4.46
CA ARG A 48 -2.11 -14.29 -3.07
C ARG A 48 -2.22 -15.63 -2.33
N LEU A 49 -1.93 -15.63 -1.04
CA LEU A 49 -2.02 -16.84 -0.21
C LEU A 49 -3.45 -17.36 -0.09
N GLN A 50 -4.46 -16.45 -0.05
CA GLN A 50 -5.84 -16.81 0.25
C GLN A 50 -6.56 -17.55 -0.88
N ASP A 51 -6.32 -17.15 -2.12
CA ASP A 51 -7.15 -17.54 -3.27
C ASP A 51 -6.36 -17.73 -4.57
N GLU A 52 -5.03 -17.68 -4.47
CA GLU A 52 -4.10 -17.75 -5.61
C GLU A 52 -4.35 -16.72 -6.72
N ALA A 53 -5.20 -15.72 -6.49
CA ALA A 53 -5.40 -14.65 -7.46
C ALA A 53 -4.09 -13.85 -7.67
N PRO A 54 -3.77 -13.50 -8.93
CA PRO A 54 -2.57 -12.71 -9.20
C PRO A 54 -2.70 -11.32 -8.61
N GLN A 55 -1.64 -10.84 -7.98
CA GLN A 55 -1.56 -9.52 -7.39
C GLN A 55 -0.32 -8.79 -7.89
N ASP A 56 -0.54 -7.73 -8.68
CA ASP A 56 0.52 -6.88 -9.20
C ASP A 56 1.05 -5.96 -8.10
N LEU A 57 2.37 -6.00 -7.87
CA LEU A 57 3.00 -5.16 -6.86
C LEU A 57 3.07 -3.68 -7.28
N CYS A 58 2.84 -3.33 -8.54
CA CYS A 58 2.75 -1.94 -8.98
C CYS A 58 1.64 -1.15 -8.25
N GLN A 59 0.62 -1.82 -7.70
CA GLN A 59 -0.39 -1.16 -6.86
C GLN A 59 0.18 -0.52 -5.59
N TYR A 60 1.41 -0.89 -5.21
CA TYR A 60 2.12 -0.32 -4.06
C TYR A 60 3.12 0.78 -4.45
N ALA A 61 3.15 1.20 -5.72
CA ALA A 61 3.98 2.31 -6.17
C ALA A 61 3.68 3.58 -5.34
N GLY A 62 4.74 4.27 -4.91
CA GLY A 62 4.63 5.47 -4.08
C GLY A 62 4.35 5.20 -2.60
N LYS A 63 4.28 3.94 -2.17
CA LYS A 63 4.24 3.55 -0.76
C LYS A 63 5.62 3.19 -0.24
N VAL A 64 5.79 3.27 1.08
CA VAL A 64 6.89 2.64 1.80
C VAL A 64 6.54 1.16 1.95
N VAL A 65 7.40 0.26 1.47
CA VAL A 65 7.12 -1.18 1.41
C VAL A 65 8.11 -1.93 2.29
N LEU A 66 7.61 -2.80 3.16
CA LEU A 66 8.40 -3.75 3.94
C LEU A 66 8.18 -5.16 3.41
N VAL A 67 9.18 -5.73 2.74
CA VAL A 67 9.16 -7.11 2.25
C VAL A 67 9.72 -8.01 3.34
N VAL A 68 8.98 -9.07 3.72
CA VAL A 68 9.35 -9.99 4.80
C VAL A 68 9.19 -11.43 4.34
N ASN A 69 10.22 -12.25 4.47
CA ASN A 69 10.08 -13.70 4.30
C ASN A 69 9.61 -14.33 5.61
N THR A 70 8.55 -15.13 5.56
CA THR A 70 7.87 -15.64 6.74
C THR A 70 7.88 -17.17 6.79
N ALA A 71 7.58 -17.74 7.97
CA ALA A 71 7.38 -19.16 8.15
C ALA A 71 6.51 -19.46 9.39
N SER A 72 5.76 -20.58 9.34
CA SER A 72 4.79 -20.96 10.35
C SER A 72 5.40 -21.59 11.60
N TYR A 73 6.54 -22.28 11.48
CA TYR A 73 7.15 -23.07 12.56
C TYR A 73 8.50 -22.53 13.05
N CYS A 74 8.67 -21.22 12.97
CA CYS A 74 9.89 -20.52 13.31
C CYS A 74 9.84 -19.94 14.74
N GLY A 75 10.96 -19.88 15.44
CA GLY A 75 11.04 -19.18 16.73
C GLY A 75 10.69 -17.68 16.63
N TYR A 76 10.72 -17.11 15.43
CA TYR A 76 10.34 -15.71 15.15
C TYR A 76 8.89 -15.54 14.67
N THR A 77 8.06 -16.60 14.61
CA THR A 77 6.68 -16.54 14.08
C THR A 77 5.81 -15.51 14.82
N LYS A 78 6.06 -15.30 16.12
CA LYS A 78 5.40 -14.24 16.89
C LYS A 78 5.62 -12.83 16.34
N GLN A 79 6.59 -12.62 15.45
CA GLN A 79 6.77 -11.33 14.80
C GLN A 79 5.59 -10.94 13.88
N TYR A 80 4.70 -11.87 13.51
CA TYR A 80 3.45 -11.52 12.83
C TYR A 80 2.63 -10.48 13.61
N GLU A 81 2.57 -10.60 14.95
CA GLU A 81 1.86 -9.62 15.80
C GLU A 81 2.45 -8.20 15.65
N GLY A 82 3.79 -8.10 15.73
CA GLY A 82 4.47 -6.82 15.57
C GLY A 82 4.38 -6.26 14.14
N LEU A 83 4.43 -7.14 13.11
CA LEU A 83 4.23 -6.75 11.71
C LEU A 83 2.83 -6.18 11.50
N GLU A 84 1.79 -6.83 12.05
CA GLU A 84 0.42 -6.32 11.95
C GLU A 84 0.24 -5.00 12.71
N LYS A 85 0.85 -4.85 13.89
CA LYS A 85 0.82 -3.58 14.64
C LYS A 85 1.42 -2.42 13.85
N ILE A 86 2.62 -2.59 13.26
CA ILE A 86 3.23 -1.52 12.46
C ILE A 86 2.46 -1.29 11.16
N TYR A 87 1.91 -2.35 10.54
CA TYR A 87 1.03 -2.20 9.39
C TYR A 87 -0.20 -1.37 9.73
N SER A 88 -0.96 -1.75 10.76
CA SER A 88 -2.14 -1.01 11.21
C SER A 88 -1.82 0.44 11.59
N LYS A 89 -0.66 0.69 12.22
CA LYS A 89 -0.22 2.04 12.61
C LYS A 89 0.07 2.95 11.41
N TYR A 90 0.71 2.41 10.37
CA TYR A 90 1.28 3.23 9.29
C TYR A 90 0.55 3.09 7.94
N ALA A 91 -0.37 2.13 7.76
CA ALA A 91 -1.05 1.90 6.48
C ALA A 91 -1.75 3.15 5.94
N GLY A 92 -2.43 3.93 6.80
CA GLY A 92 -3.09 5.18 6.44
C GLY A 92 -2.13 6.29 5.99
N ARG A 93 -0.83 6.14 6.26
CA ARG A 93 0.24 7.05 5.85
C ARG A 93 0.98 6.58 4.59
N GLY A 94 0.53 5.50 3.95
CA GLY A 94 1.14 4.97 2.75
C GLY A 94 2.26 3.96 3.00
N PHE A 95 2.14 3.14 4.05
CA PHE A 95 3.00 2.00 4.34
C PHE A 95 2.28 0.68 3.99
N VAL A 96 3.06 -0.33 3.60
CA VAL A 96 2.55 -1.69 3.41
C VAL A 96 3.60 -2.72 3.81
N VAL A 97 3.15 -3.82 4.40
CA VAL A 97 3.95 -5.04 4.61
C VAL A 97 3.58 -6.05 3.53
N LEU A 98 4.55 -6.71 2.93
CA LEU A 98 4.37 -7.78 1.96
C LEU A 98 5.01 -9.06 2.53
N GLY A 99 4.19 -10.03 2.92
CA GLY A 99 4.64 -11.28 3.52
C GLY A 99 4.81 -12.39 2.47
N PHE A 100 5.97 -13.01 2.45
CA PHE A 100 6.32 -14.10 1.54
C PHE A 100 6.65 -15.38 2.34
N PRO A 101 5.68 -16.27 2.56
CA PRO A 101 5.93 -17.59 3.15
C PRO A 101 6.98 -18.35 2.34
N SER A 102 7.96 -18.95 3.04
CA SER A 102 9.04 -19.70 2.40
C SER A 102 9.48 -20.89 3.22
N ASN A 103 9.65 -22.04 2.54
CA ASN A 103 10.19 -23.24 3.17
C ASN A 103 11.71 -23.41 2.96
N ASP A 104 12.42 -22.38 2.51
CA ASP A 104 13.87 -22.43 2.28
C ASP A 104 14.70 -22.74 3.54
N PHE A 105 14.07 -22.62 4.72
CA PHE A 105 14.67 -22.91 6.02
C PHE A 105 14.00 -24.10 6.72
N ASN A 106 13.19 -24.89 6.00
CA ASN A 106 12.49 -26.09 6.50
C ASN A 106 11.57 -25.80 7.71
N GLN A 107 10.93 -24.61 7.72
CA GLN A 107 10.06 -24.16 8.81
C GLN A 107 8.70 -23.64 8.32
N GLU A 108 8.33 -23.92 7.06
CA GLU A 108 7.00 -23.56 6.56
C GLU A 108 6.18 -24.79 6.21
N SER A 109 4.86 -24.72 6.39
CA SER A 109 3.93 -25.75 5.96
C SER A 109 3.91 -25.87 4.44
N SER A 110 3.75 -27.10 3.94
CA SER A 110 3.43 -27.34 2.52
C SER A 110 1.97 -27.06 2.18
N ASN A 111 1.10 -26.87 3.20
CA ASN A 111 -0.32 -26.64 3.06
C ASN A 111 -0.66 -25.15 3.17
N ALA A 112 -1.02 -24.54 2.04
CA ALA A 112 -1.38 -23.13 1.98
C ALA A 112 -2.53 -22.73 2.93
N LYS A 113 -3.48 -23.65 3.17
CA LYS A 113 -4.58 -23.40 4.11
C LYS A 113 -4.08 -23.29 5.55
N GLU A 114 -3.14 -24.12 5.97
CA GLU A 114 -2.54 -24.04 7.31
C GLU A 114 -1.78 -22.72 7.50
N ILE A 115 -1.03 -22.31 6.50
CA ILE A 115 -0.34 -21.00 6.51
C ILE A 115 -1.35 -19.87 6.62
N ALA A 116 -2.43 -19.91 5.82
CA ALA A 116 -3.48 -18.90 5.85
C ALA A 116 -4.21 -18.87 7.21
N ASP A 117 -4.57 -20.02 7.77
CA ASP A 117 -5.21 -20.12 9.08
C ASP A 117 -4.32 -19.54 10.19
N LEU A 118 -3.03 -19.85 10.17
CA LEU A 118 -2.08 -19.28 11.11
C LEU A 118 -1.99 -17.74 10.96
N CYS A 119 -1.79 -17.25 9.75
CA CYS A 119 -1.63 -15.83 9.50
C CYS A 119 -2.90 -15.04 9.85
N PHE A 120 -4.05 -15.44 9.28
CA PHE A 120 -5.27 -14.64 9.33
C PHE A 120 -6.10 -14.89 10.59
N ASN A 121 -6.20 -16.15 11.03
CA ASN A 121 -7.08 -16.52 12.14
C ASN A 121 -6.33 -16.50 13.49
N THR A 122 -5.05 -16.90 13.53
CA THR A 122 -4.28 -16.91 14.78
C THR A 122 -3.62 -15.56 15.08
N TYR A 123 -2.95 -14.97 14.07
CA TYR A 123 -2.22 -13.70 14.24
C TYR A 123 -2.99 -12.46 13.77
N GLY A 124 -4.17 -12.62 13.15
CA GLY A 124 -5.02 -11.51 12.70
C GLY A 124 -4.38 -10.64 11.62
N VAL A 125 -3.48 -11.21 10.81
CA VAL A 125 -2.76 -10.51 9.74
C VAL A 125 -3.75 -9.93 8.73
N LYS A 126 -3.60 -8.65 8.42
CA LYS A 126 -4.40 -7.92 7.41
C LYS A 126 -3.54 -7.42 6.26
N PHE A 127 -2.22 -7.39 6.42
CA PHE A 127 -1.33 -7.04 5.33
C PHE A 127 -1.27 -8.16 4.28
N PRO A 128 -0.92 -7.83 3.01
CA PRO A 128 -0.82 -8.80 1.92
C PRO A 128 0.13 -9.96 2.21
N MET A 129 -0.37 -11.18 2.05
CA MET A 129 0.38 -12.42 2.10
C MET A 129 0.34 -13.11 0.74
N PHE A 130 1.47 -13.63 0.29
CA PHE A 130 1.62 -14.30 -1.00
C PHE A 130 1.74 -15.82 -0.85
N ALA A 131 1.52 -16.54 -1.94
CA ALA A 131 1.75 -17.97 -1.98
C ALA A 131 3.22 -18.31 -1.67
N THR A 132 3.45 -19.49 -1.12
CA THR A 132 4.79 -19.97 -0.75
C THR A 132 5.74 -19.90 -1.94
N THR A 133 6.93 -19.36 -1.73
CA THR A 133 7.94 -19.17 -2.77
C THR A 133 9.34 -19.26 -2.18
N SER A 134 10.33 -19.51 -3.02
CA SER A 134 11.75 -19.41 -2.61
C SER A 134 12.18 -17.94 -2.51
N VAL A 135 12.98 -17.61 -1.50
CA VAL A 135 13.46 -16.25 -1.18
C VAL A 135 14.98 -16.16 -1.18
N LYS A 136 15.68 -17.28 -1.42
CA LYS A 136 17.15 -17.34 -1.46
C LYS A 136 17.66 -18.27 -2.54
N GLY A 137 18.95 -18.17 -2.81
CA GLY A 137 19.65 -19.03 -3.79
C GLY A 137 19.16 -18.85 -5.22
N PRO A 138 19.52 -19.79 -6.12
CA PRO A 138 19.18 -19.70 -7.54
C PRO A 138 17.68 -19.76 -7.85
N GLN A 139 16.88 -20.27 -6.91
CA GLN A 139 15.42 -20.40 -7.04
C GLN A 139 14.66 -19.22 -6.43
N ALA A 140 15.36 -18.20 -5.90
CA ALA A 140 14.73 -17.03 -5.34
C ALA A 140 13.78 -16.39 -6.35
N ASN A 141 12.58 -16.01 -5.88
CA ASN A 141 11.62 -15.30 -6.72
C ASN A 141 12.20 -13.97 -7.26
N PRO A 142 11.66 -13.42 -8.35
CA PRO A 142 12.25 -12.26 -9.02
C PRO A 142 12.44 -11.03 -8.13
N LEU A 143 11.52 -10.79 -7.17
CA LEU A 143 11.64 -9.68 -6.22
C LEU A 143 12.83 -9.90 -5.29
N HIS A 144 12.94 -11.09 -4.67
CA HIS A 144 14.06 -11.39 -3.76
C HIS A 144 15.39 -11.43 -4.51
N THR A 145 15.44 -11.97 -5.72
CA THR A 145 16.63 -11.91 -6.59
C THR A 145 17.11 -10.46 -6.78
N SER A 146 16.18 -9.56 -7.06
CA SER A 146 16.48 -8.12 -7.23
C SER A 146 16.94 -7.48 -5.93
N LEU A 147 16.27 -7.77 -4.80
CA LEU A 147 16.62 -7.27 -3.47
C LEU A 147 18.02 -7.73 -3.04
N ILE A 148 18.34 -9.01 -3.23
CA ILE A 148 19.66 -9.60 -2.94
C ILE A 148 20.74 -8.91 -3.79
N LYS A 149 20.48 -8.73 -5.09
CA LYS A 149 21.42 -8.07 -6.00
C LYS A 149 21.69 -6.62 -5.60
N LEU A 150 20.66 -5.88 -5.18
CA LEU A 150 20.80 -4.47 -4.82
C LEU A 150 21.47 -4.25 -3.46
N THR A 151 21.27 -5.15 -2.52
CA THR A 151 21.76 -5.01 -1.15
C THR A 151 23.01 -5.82 -0.82
N GLY A 152 23.32 -6.84 -1.61
CA GLY A 152 24.32 -7.85 -1.27
C GLY A 152 23.92 -8.71 -0.06
N GLN A 153 22.65 -8.62 0.39
CA GLN A 153 22.13 -9.32 1.57
C GLN A 153 21.07 -10.34 1.14
N GLU A 154 21.38 -11.61 1.32
CA GLU A 154 20.43 -12.71 1.13
C GLU A 154 19.77 -13.05 2.47
N PRO A 155 18.48 -13.45 2.52
CA PRO A 155 17.86 -13.95 3.73
C PRO A 155 18.64 -15.13 4.31
N LYS A 156 19.12 -14.99 5.55
CA LYS A 156 19.87 -16.04 6.27
C LYS A 156 18.98 -16.88 7.17
N TRP A 157 17.76 -16.46 7.39
CA TRP A 157 16.74 -17.13 8.18
C TRP A 157 15.34 -16.57 7.83
N ASN A 158 14.29 -17.04 8.52
CA ASN A 158 12.95 -16.49 8.38
C ASN A 158 12.85 -15.11 9.06
N PHE A 159 11.89 -14.30 8.67
CA PHE A 159 11.62 -12.95 9.17
C PHE A 159 12.77 -11.96 8.95
N ASN A 160 13.56 -12.13 7.87
CA ASN A 160 14.40 -11.05 7.36
C ASN A 160 13.51 -10.03 6.61
N LYS A 161 13.93 -8.78 6.61
CA LYS A 161 13.10 -7.68 6.10
C LYS A 161 13.93 -6.79 5.19
N TYR A 162 13.30 -6.31 4.11
CA TYR A 162 13.84 -5.26 3.26
C TYR A 162 12.87 -4.08 3.26
N LEU A 163 13.35 -2.91 3.61
CA LEU A 163 12.58 -1.68 3.57
C LEU A 163 12.84 -0.95 2.26
N ILE A 164 11.77 -0.61 1.54
CA ILE A 164 11.80 0.08 0.25
C ILE A 164 11.09 1.41 0.41
N GLY A 165 11.71 2.48 -0.06
CA GLY A 165 11.16 3.83 -0.04
C GLY A 165 10.08 4.06 -1.09
N ARG A 166 9.40 5.21 -1.01
CA ARG A 166 8.37 5.62 -1.97
C ARG A 166 8.87 5.73 -3.41
N ASP A 167 10.16 5.97 -3.60
CA ASP A 167 10.83 6.03 -4.90
C ASP A 167 11.20 4.65 -5.46
N GLY A 168 10.89 3.57 -4.72
CA GLY A 168 11.19 2.19 -5.08
C GLY A 168 12.63 1.77 -4.84
N LYS A 169 13.44 2.57 -4.15
CA LYS A 169 14.81 2.19 -3.77
C LYS A 169 14.83 1.50 -2.42
N VAL A 170 15.72 0.50 -2.28
CA VAL A 170 15.93 -0.16 -0.99
C VAL A 170 16.61 0.80 -0.03
N ILE A 171 16.01 0.99 1.14
CA ILE A 171 16.55 1.82 2.22
C ILE A 171 17.50 0.99 3.08
N GLU A 172 17.05 -0.18 3.56
CA GLU A 172 17.85 -1.01 4.47
C GLU A 172 17.33 -2.47 4.51
N TYR A 173 18.23 -3.38 4.85
CA TYR A 173 17.95 -4.78 5.18
C TYR A 173 18.04 -4.99 6.69
N PHE A 174 17.11 -5.75 7.26
CA PHE A 174 17.07 -6.07 8.68
C PHE A 174 17.04 -7.60 8.89
N PRO A 175 17.97 -8.14 9.67
CA PRO A 175 17.96 -9.57 10.01
C PRO A 175 16.79 -9.94 10.92
N SER A 176 16.53 -11.25 11.06
CA SER A 176 15.43 -11.81 11.86
C SER A 176 15.32 -11.27 13.28
N LYS A 177 16.48 -11.02 13.94
CA LYS A 177 16.56 -10.53 15.32
C LYS A 177 16.01 -9.12 15.52
N VAL A 178 15.93 -8.31 14.46
CA VAL A 178 15.31 -6.98 14.53
C VAL A 178 13.80 -7.16 14.53
N ALA A 179 13.18 -6.95 15.68
CA ALA A 179 11.73 -7.05 15.82
C ALA A 179 11.01 -5.94 15.01
N PRO A 180 9.76 -6.18 14.55
CA PRO A 180 9.03 -5.17 13.77
C PRO A 180 8.82 -3.84 14.49
N GLU A 181 8.66 -3.85 15.80
CA GLU A 181 8.46 -2.67 16.65
C GLU A 181 9.77 -2.03 17.15
N ASP A 182 10.93 -2.61 16.78
CA ASP A 182 12.24 -2.07 17.14
C ASP A 182 12.44 -0.66 16.55
N LYS A 183 13.02 0.23 17.33
CA LYS A 183 13.34 1.60 16.90
C LYS A 183 14.26 1.62 15.67
N GLN A 184 15.13 0.62 15.53
CA GLN A 184 16.00 0.50 14.36
C GLN A 184 15.19 0.41 13.06
N LEU A 185 14.06 -0.30 13.05
CA LEU A 185 13.18 -0.41 11.89
C LEU A 185 12.15 0.73 11.85
N THR A 186 11.46 1.01 12.96
CA THR A 186 10.35 1.97 12.96
C THR A 186 10.80 3.39 12.66
N SER A 187 11.97 3.84 13.12
CA SER A 187 12.50 5.16 12.78
C SER A 187 12.80 5.31 11.28
N LYS A 188 13.24 4.24 10.62
CA LYS A 188 13.47 4.26 9.16
C LYS A 188 12.16 4.29 8.39
N ILE A 189 11.14 3.55 8.86
CA ILE A 189 9.78 3.64 8.30
C ILE A 189 9.26 5.07 8.44
N GLU A 190 9.31 5.65 9.63
CA GLU A 190 8.81 7.00 9.89
C GLU A 190 9.52 8.07 9.06
N ALA A 191 10.82 7.95 8.87
CA ALA A 191 11.61 8.86 8.04
C ALA A 191 11.29 8.74 6.53
N ALA A 192 10.78 7.58 6.08
CA ALA A 192 10.42 7.32 4.69
C ALA A 192 8.95 7.69 4.36
N LEU A 193 8.10 7.87 5.38
CA LEU A 193 6.67 8.22 5.26
C LEU A 193 6.43 9.71 5.02
#